data_838f694b4f802e81a66529f06fe2de01
#
_entry.id   838f694b4f802e81a66529f06fe2de01
#
_cell.length_a   1.000
_cell.length_b   1.000
_cell.length_c   1.000
_cell.angle_alpha   90.00
_cell.angle_beta   90.00
_cell.angle_gamma   90.00
#
_symmetry.space_group_name_H-M   'P 1'
#
loop_
_entity.id
_entity.type
_entity.pdbx_description
1 polymer ?
#
loop_
_entity_poly.entity_id
_entity_poly.type
_entity_poly.pdbx_seq_one_letter_code
_entity_poly.pdbx_strand_id
1 'polypeptide(L)'
;MEEKFIKKVFGITLLVYFASICLVYLVSSKQFHYQETQSDTVSQSQVVGEFTEGDTIKQTFTVDSQYLEGVTVTPATYGKTANGTLEAKITDATGKNIADIDVDMSELSDNQPYDIELPEKIKVDNNESYTLELICKSLDDDSQISFYYGNSIKMAK
;
A
#
# COMPACT_ATOMS: atom_id res chain seq x y z
N MET A 1 -18.66 -44.21 35.61
CA MET A 1 -18.10 -44.43 34.24
C MET A 1 -18.42 -43.25 33.33
N GLU A 2 -19.60 -42.71 33.37
CA GLU A 2 -20.06 -41.58 32.53
C GLU A 2 -19.26 -40.26 32.72
N GLU A 3 -18.95 -39.89 33.95
CA GLU A 3 -18.26 -38.62 34.22
C GLU A 3 -16.85 -38.55 33.58
N LYS A 4 -16.12 -39.66 33.60
CA LYS A 4 -14.81 -39.74 32.93
C LYS A 4 -14.93 -39.68 31.41
N PHE A 5 -16.00 -40.25 30.86
CA PHE A 5 -16.27 -40.20 29.43
C PHE A 5 -16.62 -38.77 29.00
N ILE A 6 -17.52 -38.10 29.74
CA ILE A 6 -17.91 -36.71 29.46
C ILE A 6 -16.70 -35.77 29.51
N LYS A 7 -15.83 -35.90 30.52
CA LYS A 7 -14.59 -35.09 30.63
C LYS A 7 -13.64 -35.33 29.45
N LYS A 8 -13.54 -36.59 28.99
CA LYS A 8 -12.68 -36.93 27.83
C LYS A 8 -13.26 -36.35 26.53
N VAL A 9 -14.58 -36.46 26.31
CA VAL A 9 -15.26 -35.89 25.14
C VAL A 9 -15.10 -34.36 25.14
N PHE A 10 -15.35 -33.71 26.28
CA PHE A 10 -15.17 -32.26 26.42
C PHE A 10 -13.75 -31.81 26.11
N GLY A 11 -12.74 -32.53 26.62
CA GLY A 11 -11.31 -32.22 26.34
C GLY A 11 -10.97 -32.35 24.86
N ILE A 12 -11.48 -33.39 24.18
CA ILE A 12 -11.28 -33.58 22.72
C ILE A 12 -11.95 -32.45 21.92
N THR A 13 -13.19 -32.10 22.27
CA THR A 13 -13.94 -31.03 21.61
C THR A 13 -13.21 -29.70 21.75
N LEU A 14 -12.70 -29.40 22.95
CA LEU A 14 -11.94 -28.18 23.20
C LEU A 14 -10.65 -28.14 22.36
N LEU A 15 -9.94 -29.26 22.28
CA LEU A 15 -8.70 -29.37 21.50
C LEU A 15 -8.97 -29.16 19.99
N VAL A 16 -10.04 -29.77 19.46
CA VAL A 16 -10.45 -29.59 18.05
C VAL A 16 -10.83 -28.14 17.79
N TYR A 17 -11.53 -27.49 18.72
CA TYR A 17 -11.90 -26.08 18.62
C TYR A 17 -10.66 -25.19 18.54
N PHE A 18 -9.68 -25.35 19.44
CA PHE A 18 -8.44 -24.58 19.41
C PHE A 18 -7.61 -24.86 18.14
N ALA A 19 -7.53 -26.11 17.70
CA ALA A 19 -6.84 -26.47 16.46
C ALA A 19 -7.50 -25.79 15.24
N SER A 20 -8.82 -25.72 15.21
CA SER A 20 -9.55 -25.03 14.15
C SER A 20 -9.28 -23.53 14.13
N ILE A 21 -9.23 -22.86 15.30
CA ILE A 21 -8.88 -21.45 15.41
C ILE A 21 -7.43 -21.20 14.93
N CYS A 22 -6.48 -22.05 15.33
CA CYS A 22 -5.10 -21.96 14.89
C CYS A 22 -4.99 -22.14 13.37
N LEU A 23 -5.74 -23.07 12.80
CA LEU A 23 -5.75 -23.32 11.35
C LEU A 23 -6.30 -22.10 10.60
N VAL A 24 -7.43 -21.54 11.07
CA VAL A 24 -8.01 -20.31 10.50
C VAL A 24 -6.98 -19.16 10.59
N TYR A 25 -6.34 -19.01 11.73
CA TYR A 25 -5.30 -17.98 11.91
C TYR A 25 -4.13 -18.14 10.95
N LEU A 26 -3.65 -19.37 10.75
CA LEU A 26 -2.55 -19.68 9.82
C LEU A 26 -2.92 -19.45 8.35
N VAL A 27 -4.17 -19.80 7.98
CA VAL A 27 -4.66 -19.64 6.59
C VAL A 27 -5.03 -18.19 6.28
N SER A 28 -5.54 -17.47 7.29
CA SER A 28 -6.04 -16.10 7.14
C SER A 28 -5.08 -15.05 7.72
N SER A 29 -3.81 -15.38 7.89
CA SER A 29 -2.82 -14.50 8.56
C SER A 29 -2.75 -13.09 7.98
N LYS A 30 -3.01 -12.94 6.68
CA LYS A 30 -3.11 -11.63 6.02
C LYS A 30 -4.37 -10.84 6.41
N GLN A 31 -5.46 -11.51 6.81
CA GLN A 31 -6.73 -10.85 7.16
C GLN A 31 -6.77 -10.36 8.62
N PHE A 32 -5.90 -10.87 9.49
CA PHE A 32 -5.80 -10.46 10.89
C PHE A 32 -4.68 -9.46 11.17
N HIS A 33 -3.91 -9.08 10.17
CA HIS A 33 -3.07 -7.91 10.28
C HIS A 33 -3.99 -6.69 10.23
N TYR A 34 -4.12 -6.02 11.36
CA TYR A 34 -4.73 -4.71 11.43
C TYR A 34 -3.87 -3.78 10.58
N GLN A 35 -4.29 -3.54 9.34
CA GLN A 35 -3.70 -2.51 8.52
C GLN A 35 -4.26 -1.19 9.01
N GLU A 36 -3.52 -0.49 9.83
CA GLU A 36 -3.81 0.89 10.15
C GLU A 36 -3.51 1.72 8.90
N THR A 37 -4.52 1.83 8.05
CA THR A 37 -4.48 2.76 6.92
C THR A 37 -4.75 4.14 7.51
N GLN A 38 -3.72 4.90 7.76
CA GLN A 38 -3.86 6.30 8.10
C GLN A 38 -4.18 7.05 6.80
N SER A 39 -5.45 7.07 6.41
CA SER A 39 -5.92 7.91 5.32
C SER A 39 -6.44 9.22 5.92
N ASP A 40 -5.69 10.29 5.79
CA ASP A 40 -6.34 11.58 5.73
C ASP A 40 -7.21 11.55 4.48
N THR A 41 -8.49 11.83 4.65
CA THR A 41 -9.45 11.92 3.54
C THR A 41 -8.99 13.08 2.64
N VAL A 42 -8.14 12.77 1.68
CA VAL A 42 -7.76 13.71 0.64
C VAL A 42 -9.03 13.94 -0.17
N SER A 43 -9.58 15.14 -0.12
CA SER A 43 -10.57 15.53 -1.12
C SER A 43 -9.84 15.46 -2.47
N GLN A 44 -10.15 14.45 -3.27
CA GLN A 44 -9.63 14.21 -4.63
C GLN A 44 -10.11 15.33 -5.56
N SER A 45 -9.68 16.57 -5.30
CA SER A 45 -10.23 17.73 -5.99
C SER A 45 -9.30 18.29 -7.06
N GLN A 46 -8.04 17.85 -7.09
CA GLN A 46 -7.06 18.40 -8.01
C GLN A 46 -6.11 17.30 -8.51
N VAL A 47 -5.83 17.34 -9.81
CA VAL A 47 -4.81 16.53 -10.47
C VAL A 47 -3.58 17.40 -10.74
N VAL A 48 -2.41 16.78 -10.79
CA VAL A 48 -1.14 17.48 -11.02
C VAL A 48 -1.10 18.16 -12.41
N GLY A 49 -1.90 17.71 -13.34
CA GLY A 49 -1.90 18.13 -14.74
C GLY A 49 -1.38 17.03 -15.64
N GLU A 50 -0.95 17.38 -16.83
CA GLU A 50 -0.36 16.44 -17.77
C GLU A 50 0.94 15.85 -17.19
N PHE A 51 1.08 14.53 -17.28
CA PHE A 51 2.23 13.80 -16.77
C PHE A 51 2.74 12.89 -17.89
N THR A 52 3.92 13.21 -18.42
CA THR A 52 4.49 12.63 -19.63
C THR A 52 5.86 12.02 -19.35
N GLU A 53 6.42 11.29 -20.32
CA GLU A 53 7.73 10.70 -20.19
C GLU A 53 8.80 11.71 -19.78
N GLY A 54 9.56 11.37 -18.74
CA GLY A 54 10.58 12.22 -18.12
C GLY A 54 10.06 13.14 -17.01
N ASP A 55 8.74 13.28 -16.86
CA ASP A 55 8.17 14.08 -15.78
C ASP A 55 8.32 13.40 -14.43
N THR A 56 8.36 14.23 -13.40
CA THR A 56 8.52 13.79 -12.00
C THR A 56 7.56 14.53 -11.09
N ILE A 57 6.86 13.77 -10.25
CA ILE A 57 6.02 14.30 -9.16
C ILE A 57 6.68 13.94 -7.83
N LYS A 58 6.79 14.89 -6.92
CA LYS A 58 7.34 14.68 -5.58
C LYS A 58 6.34 15.05 -4.51
N GLN A 59 6.19 14.14 -3.56
CA GLN A 59 5.32 14.33 -2.41
C GLN A 59 6.05 13.94 -1.13
N THR A 60 6.14 14.89 -0.20
CA THR A 60 6.68 14.63 1.14
C THR A 60 5.56 14.13 2.05
N PHE A 61 5.86 13.11 2.84
CA PHE A 61 4.94 12.51 3.81
C PHE A 61 5.67 12.15 5.11
N THR A 62 4.93 11.94 6.17
CA THR A 62 5.44 11.45 7.45
C THR A 62 4.83 10.09 7.75
N VAL A 63 5.60 9.23 8.39
CA VAL A 63 5.15 7.88 8.78
C VAL A 63 4.93 7.87 10.28
N ASP A 64 3.71 7.53 10.71
CA ASP A 64 3.36 7.35 12.13
C ASP A 64 3.32 5.84 12.48
N SER A 65 4.37 5.15 12.10
CA SER A 65 4.54 3.70 12.28
C SER A 65 6.02 3.37 12.36
N GLN A 66 6.34 2.19 12.88
CA GLN A 66 7.71 1.70 12.90
C GLN A 66 8.17 1.08 11.57
N TYR A 67 7.23 0.81 10.67
CA TYR A 67 7.50 0.16 9.39
C TYR A 67 6.69 0.83 8.28
N LEU A 68 7.32 0.96 7.12
CA LEU A 68 6.71 1.31 5.86
C LEU A 68 6.58 0.04 5.01
N GLU A 69 5.37 -0.31 4.60
CA GLU A 69 5.07 -1.51 3.80
C GLU A 69 4.67 -1.15 2.35
N GLY A 70 4.28 0.10 2.12
CA GLY A 70 3.91 0.60 0.79
C GLY A 70 3.40 2.03 0.85
N VAL A 71 3.03 2.52 -0.32
CA VAL A 71 2.38 3.82 -0.49
C VAL A 71 1.18 3.68 -1.42
N THR A 72 0.13 4.44 -1.16
CA THR A 72 -1.07 4.44 -2.01
C THR A 72 -1.11 5.70 -2.84
N VAL A 73 -1.33 5.57 -4.14
CA VAL A 73 -1.52 6.69 -5.06
C VAL A 73 -2.90 6.58 -5.73
N THR A 74 -3.44 7.69 -6.17
CA THR A 74 -4.69 7.69 -6.93
C THR A 74 -4.42 8.26 -8.32
N PRO A 75 -4.37 7.42 -9.35
CA PRO A 75 -4.19 7.86 -10.73
C PRO A 75 -5.47 8.42 -11.32
N ALA A 76 -5.33 9.32 -12.28
CA ALA A 76 -6.36 9.78 -13.19
C ALA A 76 -5.94 9.40 -14.60
N THR A 77 -6.55 8.36 -15.16
CA THR A 77 -6.27 7.88 -16.54
C THR A 77 -7.31 8.36 -17.54
N TYR A 78 -8.24 9.21 -17.10
CA TYR A 78 -9.31 9.79 -17.90
C TYR A 78 -10.19 8.74 -18.60
N GLY A 79 -10.42 7.61 -17.90
CA GLY A 79 -11.23 6.50 -18.39
C GLY A 79 -10.57 5.65 -19.49
N LYS A 80 -9.25 5.78 -19.66
CA LYS A 80 -8.45 4.98 -20.61
C LYS A 80 -7.49 4.06 -19.86
N THR A 81 -6.98 3.05 -20.54
CA THR A 81 -5.82 2.29 -20.04
C THR A 81 -4.57 3.12 -20.34
N ALA A 82 -3.74 3.36 -19.34
CA ALA A 82 -2.42 3.92 -19.54
C ALA A 82 -1.42 2.78 -19.73
N ASN A 83 -0.58 2.86 -20.76
CA ASN A 83 0.48 1.89 -21.01
C ASN A 83 1.83 2.60 -20.87
N GLY A 84 2.71 2.00 -20.11
CA GLY A 84 4.03 2.55 -19.81
C GLY A 84 4.55 2.09 -18.46
N THR A 85 5.65 2.68 -18.04
CA THR A 85 6.33 2.36 -16.78
C THR A 85 6.43 3.60 -15.91
N LEU A 86 5.92 3.47 -14.70
CA LEU A 86 6.07 4.43 -13.61
C LEU A 86 7.13 3.91 -12.63
N GLU A 87 8.11 4.72 -12.30
CA GLU A 87 9.02 4.43 -11.18
C GLU A 87 8.53 5.17 -9.93
N ALA A 88 8.33 4.44 -8.85
CA ALA A 88 8.07 4.99 -7.53
C ALA A 88 9.33 4.87 -6.67
N LYS A 89 9.91 6.00 -6.33
CA LYS A 89 11.11 6.09 -5.51
C LYS A 89 10.80 6.73 -4.18
N ILE A 90 11.28 6.12 -3.10
CA ILE A 90 11.12 6.67 -1.75
C ILE A 90 12.49 7.01 -1.18
N THR A 91 12.62 8.23 -0.69
CA THR A 91 13.84 8.72 -0.03
C THR A 91 13.54 9.18 1.39
N ASP A 92 14.53 9.05 2.27
CA ASP A 92 14.48 9.62 3.62
C ASP A 92 14.76 11.14 3.63
N ALA A 93 14.69 11.74 4.82
CA ALA A 93 14.94 13.16 5.03
C ALA A 93 16.37 13.61 4.61
N THR A 94 17.33 12.68 4.51
CA THR A 94 18.71 12.96 4.07
C THR A 94 18.86 12.87 2.54
N GLY A 95 17.81 12.42 1.83
CA GLY A 95 17.83 12.15 0.39
C GLY A 95 18.37 10.77 0.03
N LYS A 96 18.60 9.90 1.02
CA LYS A 96 19.03 8.53 0.77
C LYS A 96 17.85 7.73 0.22
N ASN A 97 18.07 7.02 -0.87
CA ASN A 97 17.10 6.11 -1.45
C ASN A 97 16.88 4.91 -0.52
N ILE A 98 15.60 4.65 -0.17
CA ILE A 98 15.18 3.53 0.66
C ILE A 98 14.33 2.51 -0.10
N ALA A 99 13.71 2.91 -1.21
CA ALA A 99 12.97 2.00 -2.10
C ALA A 99 12.89 2.55 -3.53
N ASP A 100 12.88 1.63 -4.48
CA ASP A 100 12.73 1.86 -5.92
C ASP A 100 11.84 0.75 -6.48
N ILE A 101 10.69 1.10 -7.06
CA ILE A 101 9.71 0.14 -7.57
C ILE A 101 9.24 0.60 -8.94
N ASP A 102 9.36 -0.28 -9.93
CA ASP A 102 8.72 -0.10 -11.23
C ASP A 102 7.28 -0.61 -11.19
N VAL A 103 6.34 0.20 -11.64
CA VAL A 103 4.91 -0.09 -11.72
C VAL A 103 4.50 -0.08 -13.18
N ASP A 104 3.83 -1.15 -13.62
CA ASP A 104 3.18 -1.18 -14.93
C ASP A 104 1.94 -0.30 -14.89
N MET A 105 1.92 0.77 -15.69
CA MET A 105 0.80 1.70 -15.69
C MET A 105 -0.52 1.07 -16.16
N SER A 106 -0.47 -0.07 -16.87
CA SER A 106 -1.66 -0.80 -17.29
C SER A 106 -2.48 -1.38 -16.14
N GLU A 107 -1.86 -1.54 -14.96
CA GLU A 107 -2.52 -1.97 -13.72
C GLU A 107 -3.28 -0.83 -13.02
N LEU A 108 -3.03 0.42 -13.41
CA LEU A 108 -3.63 1.59 -12.80
C LEU A 108 -5.05 1.81 -13.33
N SER A 109 -6.02 1.89 -12.44
CA SER A 109 -7.42 2.15 -12.76
C SER A 109 -7.80 3.60 -12.49
N ASP A 110 -8.59 4.18 -13.38
CA ASP A 110 -9.02 5.58 -13.30
C ASP A 110 -9.75 5.87 -11.98
N ASN A 111 -9.28 6.89 -11.28
CA ASN A 111 -9.87 7.37 -10.02
C ASN A 111 -9.95 6.30 -8.91
N GLN A 112 -9.13 5.25 -8.97
CA GLN A 112 -9.08 4.22 -7.93
C GLN A 112 -7.75 4.28 -7.19
N PRO A 113 -7.75 4.08 -5.87
CA PRO A 113 -6.51 3.94 -5.11
C PRO A 113 -5.72 2.73 -5.63
N TYR A 114 -4.42 2.91 -5.83
CA TYR A 114 -3.48 1.86 -6.19
C TYR A 114 -2.38 1.79 -5.13
N ASP A 115 -2.20 0.59 -4.57
CA ASP A 115 -1.19 0.34 -3.55
C ASP A 115 0.12 -0.10 -4.20
N ILE A 116 1.15 0.71 -4.07
CA ILE A 116 2.53 0.37 -4.45
C ILE A 116 3.16 -0.33 -3.25
N GLU A 117 3.18 -1.66 -3.28
CA GLU A 117 3.72 -2.47 -2.19
C GLU A 117 5.25 -2.52 -2.27
N LEU A 118 5.91 -2.38 -1.12
CA LEU A 118 7.36 -2.59 -1.01
C LEU A 118 7.66 -4.10 -1.00
N PRO A 119 8.77 -4.53 -1.63
CA PRO A 119 9.18 -5.94 -1.65
C PRO A 119 9.37 -6.53 -0.24
N GLU A 120 9.78 -5.69 0.69
CA GLU A 120 9.90 -5.99 2.11
C GLU A 120 9.54 -4.75 2.93
N LYS A 121 9.05 -4.97 4.15
CA LYS A 121 8.78 -3.86 5.05
C LYS A 121 10.08 -3.22 5.53
N ILE A 122 10.13 -1.91 5.43
CA ILE A 122 11.29 -1.12 5.80
C ILE A 122 11.06 -0.52 7.18
N LYS A 123 12.03 -0.70 8.06
CA LYS A 123 12.00 -0.01 9.36
C LYS A 123 12.24 1.48 9.14
N VAL A 124 11.33 2.29 9.63
CA VAL A 124 11.36 3.75 9.52
C VAL A 124 11.34 4.40 10.91
N ASP A 125 11.82 5.62 10.98
CA ASP A 125 11.77 6.38 12.21
C ASP A 125 10.45 7.16 12.30
N ASN A 126 9.82 7.08 13.46
CA ASN A 126 8.50 7.66 13.70
C ASN A 126 8.56 9.19 13.57
N ASN A 127 7.61 9.78 12.87
CA ASN A 127 7.52 11.21 12.58
C ASN A 127 8.67 11.80 11.72
N GLU A 128 9.53 11.00 11.15
CA GLU A 128 10.45 11.50 10.12
C GLU A 128 9.75 11.73 8.79
N SER A 129 10.30 12.64 8.01
CA SER A 129 9.79 12.98 6.68
C SER A 129 10.44 12.10 5.62
N TYR A 130 9.60 11.56 4.75
CA TYR A 130 10.00 10.79 3.57
C TYR A 130 9.47 11.48 2.34
N THR A 131 10.10 11.27 1.20
CA THR A 131 9.64 11.80 -0.08
C THR A 131 9.37 10.66 -1.03
N LEU A 132 8.12 10.59 -1.50
CA LEU A 132 7.73 9.79 -2.66
C LEU A 132 8.02 10.60 -3.91
N GLU A 133 8.71 10.01 -4.85
CA GLU A 133 8.97 10.55 -6.18
C GLU A 133 8.41 9.59 -7.21
N LEU A 134 7.43 10.04 -7.99
CA LEU A 134 6.86 9.31 -9.11
C LEU A 134 7.50 9.82 -10.39
N ILE A 135 8.13 8.94 -11.14
CA ILE A 135 8.86 9.28 -12.37
C ILE A 135 8.23 8.52 -13.53
N CYS A 136 7.80 9.23 -14.56
CA CYS A 136 7.33 8.62 -15.79
C CYS A 136 8.52 8.14 -16.62
N LYS A 137 8.84 6.85 -16.59
CA LYS A 137 9.95 6.28 -17.37
C LYS A 137 9.61 6.12 -18.85
N SER A 138 8.39 5.73 -19.13
CA SER A 138 7.87 5.60 -20.48
C SER A 138 6.35 5.77 -20.47
N LEU A 139 5.79 6.30 -21.53
CA LEU A 139 4.35 6.42 -21.72
C LEU A 139 4.06 6.32 -23.23
N ASP A 140 3.13 5.43 -23.60
CA ASP A 140 2.72 5.28 -24.98
C ASP A 140 1.95 6.53 -25.48
N ASP A 141 2.09 6.86 -26.75
CA ASP A 141 1.51 8.09 -27.37
C ASP A 141 -0.01 8.23 -27.18
N ASP A 142 -0.75 7.11 -27.13
CA ASP A 142 -2.20 7.10 -26.93
C ASP A 142 -2.63 7.10 -25.46
N SER A 143 -1.67 7.04 -24.53
CA SER A 143 -1.89 6.98 -23.10
C SER A 143 -1.94 8.37 -22.47
N GLN A 144 -2.75 8.52 -21.45
CA GLN A 144 -2.80 9.72 -20.62
C GLN A 144 -2.88 9.31 -19.16
N ILE A 145 -2.07 9.95 -18.34
CA ILE A 145 -2.07 9.71 -16.90
C ILE A 145 -1.78 11.00 -16.16
N SER A 146 -2.34 11.11 -14.98
CA SER A 146 -2.04 12.11 -13.98
C SER A 146 -2.26 11.50 -12.60
N PHE A 147 -1.99 12.25 -11.56
CA PHE A 147 -2.20 11.81 -10.18
C PHE A 147 -2.96 12.86 -9.39
N TYR A 148 -3.86 12.38 -8.52
CA TYR A 148 -4.52 13.25 -7.56
C TYR A 148 -3.55 13.62 -6.44
N TYR A 149 -3.64 14.88 -6.00
CA TYR A 149 -2.89 15.36 -4.85
C TYR A 149 -3.80 16.07 -3.85
N GLY A 150 -3.37 16.11 -2.61
CA GLY A 150 -4.05 16.83 -1.52
C GLY A 150 -3.03 17.53 -0.63
N ASN A 151 -3.53 18.43 0.21
CA ASN A 151 -2.70 19.27 1.08
C ASN A 151 -1.98 18.52 2.21
N SER A 152 -2.30 17.24 2.42
CA SER A 152 -1.56 16.36 3.33
C SER A 152 -1.81 14.91 2.95
N ILE A 153 -0.78 14.22 2.51
CA ILE A 153 -0.79 12.77 2.38
C ILE A 153 0.01 12.22 3.57
N LYS A 154 -0.70 11.62 4.53
CA LYS A 154 -0.09 10.74 5.50
C LYS A 154 -0.38 9.33 5.01
N MET A 155 0.61 8.64 4.53
CA MET A 155 0.51 7.26 4.11
C MET A 155 1.39 6.41 5.01
N ALA A 156 0.77 5.59 5.84
CA ALA A 156 1.43 4.49 6.53
C ALA A 156 0.53 3.26 6.43
N LYS A 157 1.06 2.18 5.92
CA LYS A 157 0.49 0.85 6.09
C LYS A 157 1.32 0.09 7.10
#